data_aafb26b340e7ef6533a0eca5ae4c7b11
#
_entry.id   aafb26b340e7ef6533a0eca5ae4c7b11
#
_cell.length_a   1.000
_cell.length_b   1.000
_cell.length_c   1.000
_cell.angle_alpha   90.00
_cell.angle_beta   90.00
_cell.angle_gamma   90.00
#
_symmetry.space_group_name_H-M   'P 1'
#
loop_
_entity.id
_entity.type
_entity.pdbx_description
1 polymer ?
#
loop_
_entity_poly.entity_id
_entity_poly.type
_entity_poly.pdbx_seq_one_letter_code
_entity_poly.pdbx_strand_id
1 'polypeptide(L)'
;MRNMTHVIGAVAIAFLFAGSLGAQSPATPGTEEFGLTPRQLVQSIETVEALISTCMREQGFQYIAVDYMTVRKGMSADKKIQGLSEEEFIDGYGFGVSTMYTGRPPQLTTGYSPARMGLGERNIQIFKNLSTADQVAYNRVLFGENSDATFAVGLETENFSRTGGCTRKAIEQVFATEQLKATYYNPKDALINKDPRMKAALRKYAAKMHEAGFDYNHPDEVESDIRDRLAALTKSGTIRVQEMSPDQQVALEKLKTYELNVAKINYELAEDIFDPVEAEIEKEMYARKVK
;
A
#
# COMPACT_ATOMS: atom_id res chain seq x y z
N MET A 1 60.05 62.91 16.49
CA MET A 1 59.38 62.12 17.49
C MET A 1 58.07 61.64 16.90
N ARG A 2 58.02 60.37 16.49
CA ARG A 2 56.91 59.80 15.70
C ARG A 2 56.16 58.79 16.54
N ASN A 3 54.92 59.07 16.88
CA ASN A 3 54.04 58.16 17.54
C ASN A 3 53.35 57.27 16.49
N MET A 4 53.55 55.98 16.62
CA MET A 4 52.99 54.94 15.77
C MET A 4 51.84 54.30 16.56
N THR A 5 50.61 54.58 16.18
CA THR A 5 49.39 53.99 16.72
C THR A 5 49.09 52.68 15.99
N HIS A 6 49.13 51.55 16.74
CA HIS A 6 48.69 50.24 16.22
C HIS A 6 47.16 50.14 16.26
N VAL A 7 46.54 49.95 15.11
CA VAL A 7 45.15 49.58 14.97
C VAL A 7 45.05 48.04 14.95
N ILE A 8 44.49 47.45 15.97
CA ILE A 8 44.19 46.03 16.02
C ILE A 8 42.82 45.84 15.34
N GLY A 9 42.83 45.26 14.17
CA GLY A 9 41.59 44.85 13.46
C GLY A 9 41.08 43.51 14.03
N ALA A 10 39.90 43.53 14.61
CA ALA A 10 39.20 42.34 15.03
C ALA A 10 38.51 41.72 13.81
N VAL A 11 38.96 40.56 13.38
CA VAL A 11 38.30 39.75 12.37
C VAL A 11 37.19 38.95 13.05
N ALA A 12 35.96 39.34 12.84
CA ALA A 12 34.79 38.55 13.24
C ALA A 12 34.55 37.40 12.23
N ILE A 13 34.85 36.18 12.62
CA ILE A 13 34.54 34.97 11.87
C ILE A 13 33.07 34.63 12.13
N ALA A 14 32.20 34.95 11.19
CA ALA A 14 30.81 34.50 11.18
C ALA A 14 30.79 33.01 10.82
N PHE A 15 30.53 32.13 11.74
CA PHE A 15 30.17 30.74 11.50
C PHE A 15 28.75 30.69 10.96
N LEU A 16 28.64 30.52 9.63
CA LEU A 16 27.38 30.12 8.99
C LEU A 16 27.15 28.65 9.34
N PHE A 17 26.28 28.40 10.31
CA PHE A 17 25.64 27.09 10.48
C PHE A 17 24.70 26.89 9.30
N ALA A 18 25.19 26.23 8.26
CA ALA A 18 24.33 25.62 7.26
C ALA A 18 23.63 24.45 7.96
N GLY A 19 22.45 24.71 8.49
CA GLY A 19 21.52 23.64 8.89
C GLY A 19 21.18 22.86 7.64
N SER A 20 21.76 21.66 7.48
CA SER A 20 21.27 20.68 6.55
C SER A 20 19.85 20.31 6.98
N LEU A 21 18.87 20.87 6.32
CA LEU A 21 17.53 20.31 6.24
C LEU A 21 17.72 18.90 5.65
N GLY A 22 17.80 17.91 6.51
CA GLY A 22 17.75 16.51 6.09
C GLY A 22 16.41 16.33 5.41
N ALA A 23 16.43 16.23 4.09
CA ALA A 23 15.31 15.72 3.35
C ALA A 23 15.04 14.32 3.93
N GLN A 24 13.94 14.16 4.64
CA GLN A 24 13.47 12.85 5.06
C GLN A 24 13.26 12.06 3.78
N SER A 25 14.01 10.99 3.62
CA SER A 25 13.75 10.04 2.55
C SER A 25 12.31 9.57 2.70
N PRO A 26 11.52 9.55 1.61
CA PRO A 26 10.15 9.05 1.70
C PRO A 26 10.15 7.68 2.37
N ALA A 27 9.23 7.47 3.30
CA ALA A 27 9.09 6.21 4.02
C ALA A 27 9.08 5.05 3.03
N THR A 28 9.83 3.99 3.33
CA THR A 28 9.81 2.79 2.49
C THR A 28 8.61 1.96 2.94
N PRO A 29 7.60 1.73 2.07
CA PRO A 29 6.43 0.93 2.44
C PRO A 29 6.84 -0.40 3.08
N GLY A 30 6.15 -0.81 4.15
CA GLY A 30 6.39 -2.06 4.88
C GLY A 30 7.48 -1.99 5.96
N THR A 31 8.13 -0.85 6.19
CA THR A 31 9.15 -0.74 7.27
C THR A 31 8.52 -0.44 8.62
N GLU A 32 7.54 0.44 8.66
CA GLU A 32 6.88 0.82 9.91
C GLU A 32 5.88 -0.26 10.34
N GLU A 33 5.09 -0.73 9.41
CA GLU A 33 4.00 -1.67 9.59
C GLU A 33 4.50 -3.05 10.05
N PHE A 34 5.61 -3.52 9.49
CA PHE A 34 6.23 -4.78 9.93
C PHE A 34 7.26 -4.60 11.04
N GLY A 35 7.45 -3.39 11.55
CA GLY A 35 8.44 -3.09 12.59
C GLY A 35 9.88 -3.36 12.15
N LEU A 36 10.14 -3.29 10.83
CA LEU A 36 11.44 -3.58 10.22
C LEU A 36 12.17 -2.28 9.89
N THR A 37 13.49 -2.29 9.98
CA THR A 37 14.30 -1.25 9.34
C THR A 37 14.29 -1.44 7.82
N PRO A 38 14.58 -0.40 7.00
CA PRO A 38 14.65 -0.54 5.53
C PRO A 38 15.58 -1.66 5.08
N ARG A 39 16.72 -1.86 5.76
CA ARG A 39 17.65 -2.94 5.46
C ARG A 39 17.07 -4.32 5.77
N GLN A 40 16.38 -4.46 6.89
CA GLN A 40 15.74 -5.72 7.27
C GLN A 40 14.61 -6.05 6.29
N LEU A 41 13.81 -5.05 5.87
CA LEU A 41 12.76 -5.25 4.87
C LEU A 41 13.33 -5.77 3.56
N VAL A 42 14.39 -5.13 3.02
CA VAL A 42 15.06 -5.60 1.80
C VAL A 42 15.53 -7.04 1.94
N GLN A 43 16.20 -7.38 3.04
CA GLN A 43 16.69 -8.75 3.29
C GLN A 43 15.54 -9.75 3.42
N SER A 44 14.45 -9.38 4.09
CA SER A 44 13.26 -10.24 4.21
C SER A 44 12.62 -10.51 2.86
N ILE A 45 12.46 -9.49 2.02
CA ILE A 45 11.89 -9.61 0.68
C ILE A 45 12.74 -10.54 -0.20
N GLU A 46 14.04 -10.32 -0.26
CA GLU A 46 14.94 -11.15 -1.07
C GLU A 46 15.02 -12.59 -0.54
N THR A 47 14.89 -12.79 0.77
CA THR A 47 14.80 -14.13 1.36
C THR A 47 13.50 -14.83 0.97
N VAL A 48 12.36 -14.14 1.02
CA VAL A 48 11.06 -14.69 0.57
C VAL A 48 11.15 -15.11 -0.90
N GLU A 49 11.69 -14.25 -1.76
CA GLU A 49 11.86 -14.57 -3.19
C GLU A 49 12.74 -15.80 -3.44
N ALA A 50 13.83 -15.94 -2.71
CA ALA A 50 14.69 -17.13 -2.78
C ALA A 50 13.94 -18.42 -2.35
N LEU A 51 13.12 -18.32 -1.31
CA LEU A 51 12.28 -19.43 -0.83
C LEU A 51 11.16 -19.78 -1.83
N ILE A 52 10.52 -18.78 -2.44
CA ILE A 52 9.55 -19.00 -3.53
C ILE A 52 10.21 -19.76 -4.66
N SER A 53 11.41 -19.32 -5.11
CA SER A 53 12.15 -19.99 -6.18
C SER A 53 12.46 -21.46 -5.85
N THR A 54 12.83 -21.73 -4.62
CA THR A 54 13.10 -23.11 -4.15
C THR A 54 11.83 -23.95 -4.15
N CYS A 55 10.75 -23.44 -3.57
CA CYS A 55 9.45 -24.12 -3.53
C CYS A 55 8.92 -24.43 -4.93
N MET A 56 8.97 -23.47 -5.85
CA MET A 56 8.51 -23.64 -7.23
C MET A 56 9.31 -24.75 -7.96
N ARG A 57 10.63 -24.76 -7.78
CA ARG A 57 11.50 -25.81 -8.35
C ARG A 57 11.17 -27.20 -7.81
N GLU A 58 10.88 -27.32 -6.52
CA GLU A 58 10.45 -28.57 -5.89
C GLU A 58 9.11 -29.07 -6.46
N GLN A 59 8.26 -28.16 -6.92
CA GLN A 59 7.00 -28.47 -7.59
C GLN A 59 7.13 -28.65 -9.11
N GLY A 60 8.35 -28.66 -9.65
CA GLY A 60 8.65 -28.91 -11.07
C GLY A 60 8.51 -27.65 -11.96
N PHE A 61 8.37 -26.46 -11.38
CA PHE A 61 8.29 -25.22 -12.12
C PHE A 61 9.55 -24.36 -11.98
N GLN A 62 9.91 -23.69 -13.04
CA GLN A 62 10.96 -22.67 -13.00
C GLN A 62 10.41 -21.34 -12.48
N TYR A 63 11.08 -20.80 -11.48
CA TYR A 63 10.88 -19.44 -10.98
C TYR A 63 12.22 -18.82 -10.62
N ILE A 64 12.46 -17.59 -11.02
CA ILE A 64 13.71 -16.87 -10.77
C ILE A 64 13.43 -15.87 -9.66
N ALA A 65 14.11 -16.01 -8.53
CA ALA A 65 14.02 -15.03 -7.45
C ALA A 65 14.38 -13.63 -7.96
N VAL A 66 13.57 -12.65 -7.63
CA VAL A 66 13.78 -11.25 -8.02
C VAL A 66 14.30 -10.43 -6.84
N ASP A 67 14.92 -9.31 -7.15
CA ASP A 67 15.41 -8.38 -6.16
C ASP A 67 14.28 -7.49 -5.58
N TYR A 68 14.60 -6.83 -4.47
CA TYR A 68 13.70 -5.88 -3.81
C TYR A 68 13.16 -4.82 -4.77
N MET A 69 13.99 -4.27 -5.66
CA MET A 69 13.57 -3.21 -6.58
C MET A 69 12.51 -3.69 -7.57
N THR A 70 12.57 -4.95 -7.96
CA THR A 70 11.57 -5.59 -8.82
C THR A 70 10.26 -5.82 -8.06
N VAL A 71 10.32 -6.36 -6.84
CA VAL A 71 9.13 -6.52 -5.99
C VAL A 71 8.46 -5.17 -5.74
N ARG A 72 9.25 -4.13 -5.42
CA ARG A 72 8.76 -2.77 -5.18
C ARG A 72 7.99 -2.18 -6.36
N LYS A 73 8.37 -2.49 -7.60
CA LYS A 73 7.59 -2.05 -8.78
C LYS A 73 6.18 -2.64 -8.77
N GLY A 74 6.02 -3.85 -8.25
CA GLY A 74 4.72 -4.47 -8.08
C GLY A 74 3.89 -3.84 -6.96
N MET A 75 4.51 -3.36 -5.89
CA MET A 75 3.83 -2.69 -4.77
C MET A 75 3.23 -1.35 -5.18
N SER A 76 3.87 -0.62 -6.08
CA SER A 76 3.44 0.74 -6.47
C SER A 76 2.51 0.77 -7.69
N ALA A 77 2.22 -0.40 -8.26
CA ALA A 77 1.61 -0.46 -9.58
C ALA A 77 0.10 -0.22 -9.56
N ASP A 78 -0.56 -0.47 -8.41
CA ASP A 78 -2.01 -0.27 -8.27
C ASP A 78 -2.39 1.18 -7.96
N LYS A 79 -1.51 1.91 -7.30
CA LYS A 79 -1.78 3.28 -6.79
C LYS A 79 -1.18 4.39 -7.64
N LYS A 80 -0.45 4.07 -8.73
CA LYS A 80 0.20 5.09 -9.57
C LYS A 80 -0.17 4.90 -11.03
N ILE A 81 -1.23 5.55 -11.43
CA ILE A 81 -1.28 6.06 -12.79
C ILE A 81 -0.12 7.05 -12.85
N GLN A 82 0.89 6.76 -13.67
CA GLN A 82 2.09 7.62 -13.77
C GLN A 82 1.68 9.07 -13.95
N GLY A 83 2.08 9.94 -13.04
CA GLY A 83 1.88 11.37 -13.13
C GLY A 83 0.70 11.95 -12.36
N LEU A 84 -0.07 11.13 -11.60
CA LEU A 84 -1.09 11.64 -10.69
C LEU A 84 -0.58 11.68 -9.25
N SER A 85 -0.88 12.74 -8.53
CA SER A 85 -0.79 12.78 -7.06
C SER A 85 -1.90 11.92 -6.44
N GLU A 86 -1.83 11.65 -5.14
CA GLU A 86 -2.88 10.92 -4.43
C GLU A 86 -4.21 11.69 -4.49
N GLU A 87 -4.18 12.99 -4.27
CA GLU A 87 -5.35 13.88 -4.39
C GLU A 87 -5.97 13.81 -5.79
N GLU A 88 -5.15 13.90 -6.86
CA GLU A 88 -5.61 13.78 -8.25
C GLU A 88 -6.18 12.39 -8.55
N PHE A 89 -5.63 11.33 -7.94
CA PHE A 89 -6.16 10.00 -8.07
C PHE A 89 -7.54 9.88 -7.40
N ILE A 90 -7.67 10.35 -6.16
CA ILE A 90 -8.94 10.36 -5.41
C ILE A 90 -10.00 11.17 -6.15
N ASP A 91 -9.64 12.36 -6.64
CA ASP A 91 -10.55 13.22 -7.41
C ASP A 91 -11.05 12.56 -8.72
N GLY A 92 -10.17 11.84 -9.41
CA GLY A 92 -10.48 11.21 -10.69
C GLY A 92 -11.09 9.82 -10.60
N TYR A 93 -10.70 9.04 -9.59
CA TYR A 93 -11.01 7.61 -9.51
C TYR A 93 -11.58 7.15 -8.17
N GLY A 94 -11.66 8.00 -7.16
CA GLY A 94 -12.01 7.60 -5.81
C GLY A 94 -10.99 6.62 -5.25
N PHE A 95 -11.45 5.51 -4.69
CA PHE A 95 -10.58 4.39 -4.28
C PHE A 95 -10.17 3.48 -5.44
N GLY A 96 -10.69 3.69 -6.64
CA GLY A 96 -10.46 2.83 -7.80
C GLY A 96 -11.18 1.48 -7.72
N VAL A 97 -12.15 1.33 -6.83
CA VAL A 97 -12.86 0.06 -6.60
C VAL A 97 -13.91 -0.18 -7.67
N SER A 98 -14.94 0.65 -7.76
CA SER A 98 -15.98 0.54 -8.77
C SER A 98 -15.67 1.35 -10.01
N THR A 99 -14.99 2.47 -9.87
CA THR A 99 -14.62 3.38 -10.97
C THR A 99 -13.71 2.72 -11.99
N MET A 100 -12.77 1.88 -11.54
CA MET A 100 -11.85 1.12 -12.38
C MET A 100 -12.34 -0.31 -12.69
N TYR A 101 -13.54 -0.68 -12.26
CA TYR A 101 -14.04 -2.03 -12.44
C TYR A 101 -14.33 -2.35 -13.92
N THR A 102 -13.72 -3.42 -14.41
CA THR A 102 -13.93 -3.95 -15.76
C THR A 102 -14.54 -5.36 -15.78
N GLY A 103 -14.62 -6.00 -14.61
CA GLY A 103 -15.07 -7.39 -14.49
C GLY A 103 -14.06 -8.40 -15.04
N ARG A 104 -12.85 -7.96 -15.29
CA ARG A 104 -11.75 -8.87 -15.59
C ARG A 104 -10.73 -8.75 -14.46
N PRO A 105 -10.24 -9.87 -13.90
CA PRO A 105 -9.03 -9.78 -13.11
C PRO A 105 -8.00 -9.00 -13.93
N PRO A 106 -7.34 -7.99 -13.37
CA PRO A 106 -6.35 -7.18 -14.09
C PRO A 106 -5.32 -7.99 -14.87
N GLN A 107 -5.15 -9.24 -14.46
CA GLN A 107 -4.24 -10.23 -15.02
C GLN A 107 -4.60 -10.75 -16.42
N LEU A 108 -5.84 -10.59 -16.87
CA LEU A 108 -6.32 -11.24 -18.12
C LEU A 108 -6.44 -10.28 -19.30
N THR A 109 -6.33 -8.96 -19.12
CA THR A 109 -6.76 -8.03 -20.18
C THR A 109 -5.67 -7.48 -21.09
N THR A 110 -4.43 -7.32 -20.64
CA THR A 110 -3.45 -6.61 -21.46
C THR A 110 -2.01 -7.12 -21.36
N GLY A 111 -1.74 -8.18 -20.63
CA GLY A 111 -0.36 -8.55 -20.28
C GLY A 111 0.30 -7.60 -19.26
N TYR A 112 -0.35 -6.48 -18.97
CA TYR A 112 -0.01 -5.57 -17.90
C TYR A 112 -0.92 -5.89 -16.70
N SER A 113 -0.36 -6.51 -15.69
CA SER A 113 -0.97 -6.59 -14.36
C SER A 113 0.04 -5.97 -13.40
N PRO A 114 -0.37 -4.99 -12.59
CA PRO A 114 0.45 -4.49 -11.51
C PRO A 114 1.05 -5.61 -10.68
N ALA A 115 0.23 -6.59 -10.32
CA ALA A 115 0.67 -7.80 -9.64
C ALA A 115 1.82 -8.53 -10.35
N ARG A 116 1.88 -8.51 -11.68
CA ARG A 116 2.94 -9.15 -12.46
C ARG A 116 4.22 -8.35 -12.54
N MET A 117 4.19 -7.02 -12.37
CA MET A 117 5.42 -6.21 -12.37
C MET A 117 6.37 -6.63 -11.26
N GLY A 118 5.83 -7.02 -10.10
CA GLY A 118 6.61 -7.53 -8.98
C GLY A 118 7.24 -8.91 -9.22
N LEU A 119 6.79 -9.66 -10.24
CA LEU A 119 7.35 -10.97 -10.57
C LEU A 119 8.63 -10.88 -11.43
N GLY A 120 8.88 -9.73 -12.06
CA GLY A 120 9.98 -9.56 -13.00
C GLY A 120 9.75 -10.17 -14.38
N GLU A 121 10.33 -9.56 -15.39
CA GLU A 121 10.10 -9.89 -16.80
C GLU A 121 10.44 -11.35 -17.14
N ARG A 122 11.51 -11.90 -16.54
CA ARG A 122 11.89 -13.30 -16.79
C ARG A 122 10.83 -14.30 -16.34
N ASN A 123 10.22 -14.10 -15.19
CA ASN A 123 9.14 -14.97 -14.69
C ASN A 123 7.87 -14.82 -15.54
N ILE A 124 7.59 -13.61 -16.04
CA ILE A 124 6.50 -13.38 -16.99
C ILE A 124 6.73 -14.15 -18.30
N GLN A 125 7.96 -14.19 -18.81
CA GLN A 125 8.28 -14.96 -20.01
C GLN A 125 8.22 -16.47 -19.76
N ILE A 126 8.72 -16.95 -18.63
CA ILE A 126 8.57 -18.36 -18.24
C ILE A 126 7.09 -18.74 -18.25
N PHE A 127 6.24 -17.97 -17.58
CA PHE A 127 4.81 -18.22 -17.52
C PHE A 127 4.15 -18.21 -18.92
N LYS A 128 4.46 -17.24 -19.77
CA LYS A 128 3.91 -17.14 -21.13
C LYS A 128 4.27 -18.32 -22.02
N ASN A 129 5.40 -18.95 -21.77
CA ASN A 129 5.88 -20.10 -22.57
C ASN A 129 5.27 -21.44 -22.12
N LEU A 130 4.52 -21.45 -21.01
CA LEU A 130 3.82 -22.65 -20.55
C LEU A 130 2.55 -22.89 -21.37
N SER A 131 2.14 -24.17 -21.46
CA SER A 131 0.80 -24.50 -21.96
C SER A 131 -0.29 -23.92 -21.07
N THR A 132 -1.51 -23.74 -21.57
CA THR A 132 -2.63 -23.21 -20.77
C THR A 132 -2.88 -24.04 -19.52
N ALA A 133 -2.76 -25.35 -19.58
CA ALA A 133 -2.92 -26.24 -18.43
C ALA A 133 -1.80 -26.01 -17.39
N ASP A 134 -0.55 -25.88 -17.86
CA ASP A 134 0.58 -25.61 -16.99
C ASP A 134 0.55 -24.21 -16.39
N GLN A 135 0.01 -23.20 -17.09
CA GLN A 135 -0.20 -21.86 -16.54
C GLN A 135 -1.17 -21.87 -15.35
N VAL A 136 -2.25 -22.66 -15.44
CA VAL A 136 -3.20 -22.85 -14.33
C VAL A 136 -2.50 -23.54 -13.15
N ALA A 137 -1.75 -24.61 -13.41
CA ALA A 137 -1.00 -25.31 -12.38
C ALA A 137 0.09 -24.42 -11.75
N TYR A 138 0.83 -23.67 -12.58
CA TYR A 138 1.84 -22.71 -12.14
C TYR A 138 1.27 -21.66 -11.17
N ASN A 139 0.16 -21.01 -11.56
CA ASN A 139 -0.49 -20.02 -10.71
C ASN A 139 -0.97 -20.64 -9.39
N ARG A 140 -1.57 -21.82 -9.43
CA ARG A 140 -2.03 -22.53 -8.22
C ARG A 140 -0.86 -22.87 -7.30
N VAL A 141 0.25 -23.33 -7.84
CA VAL A 141 1.46 -23.65 -7.04
C VAL A 141 2.07 -22.36 -6.48
N LEU A 142 2.17 -21.29 -7.27
CA LEU A 142 2.79 -20.04 -6.86
C LEU A 142 1.93 -19.25 -5.86
N PHE A 143 0.64 -19.08 -6.16
CA PHE A 143 -0.25 -18.18 -5.42
C PHE A 143 -1.37 -18.90 -4.64
N GLY A 144 -1.57 -20.20 -4.84
CA GLY A 144 -2.75 -20.89 -4.32
C GLY A 144 -4.02 -20.54 -5.10
N GLU A 145 -5.13 -20.42 -4.41
CA GLU A 145 -6.44 -20.15 -5.03
C GLU A 145 -6.62 -18.69 -5.49
N ASN A 146 -5.83 -17.75 -4.93
CA ASN A 146 -5.92 -16.31 -5.23
C ASN A 146 -4.74 -15.89 -6.11
N SER A 147 -4.90 -16.00 -7.41
CA SER A 147 -3.84 -15.70 -8.39
C SER A 147 -3.40 -14.23 -8.46
N ASP A 148 -4.14 -13.33 -7.85
CA ASP A 148 -3.87 -11.89 -7.71
C ASP A 148 -3.20 -11.53 -6.38
N ALA A 149 -3.19 -12.44 -5.40
CA ALA A 149 -2.54 -12.22 -4.12
C ALA A 149 -1.02 -12.49 -4.20
N THR A 150 -0.32 -11.67 -4.97
CA THR A 150 1.14 -11.74 -5.07
C THR A 150 1.83 -11.26 -3.79
N PHE A 151 3.12 -11.57 -3.65
CA PHE A 151 3.91 -11.08 -2.52
C PHE A 151 3.98 -9.55 -2.49
N ALA A 152 4.14 -8.91 -3.64
CA ALA A 152 4.15 -7.45 -3.75
C ALA A 152 2.84 -6.80 -3.27
N VAL A 153 1.69 -7.35 -3.66
CA VAL A 153 0.37 -6.89 -3.20
C VAL A 153 0.20 -7.11 -1.69
N GLY A 154 0.65 -8.27 -1.17
CA GLY A 154 0.59 -8.53 0.26
C GLY A 154 1.45 -7.57 1.09
N LEU A 155 2.60 -7.15 0.57
CA LEU A 155 3.45 -6.13 1.20
C LEU A 155 2.81 -4.74 1.15
N GLU A 156 2.24 -4.37 0.01
CA GLU A 156 1.61 -3.05 -0.17
C GLU A 156 0.37 -2.87 0.70
N THR A 157 -0.46 -3.91 0.77
CA THR A 157 -1.68 -3.89 1.60
C THR A 157 -1.40 -4.26 3.06
N GLU A 158 -0.15 -4.57 3.41
CA GLU A 158 0.28 -5.04 4.74
C GLU A 158 -0.54 -6.24 5.24
N ASN A 159 -1.09 -6.99 4.30
CA ASN A 159 -2.01 -8.07 4.55
C ASN A 159 -1.66 -9.32 3.72
N PHE A 160 -1.07 -10.31 4.38
CA PHE A 160 -0.74 -11.59 3.76
C PHE A 160 -1.86 -12.63 3.81
N SER A 161 -3.03 -12.32 4.36
CA SER A 161 -4.09 -13.31 4.57
C SER A 161 -4.57 -13.98 3.28
N ARG A 162 -4.52 -13.26 2.16
CA ARG A 162 -4.93 -13.76 0.83
C ARG A 162 -3.84 -14.53 0.09
N THR A 163 -2.58 -14.45 0.51
CA THR A 163 -1.47 -15.16 -0.14
C THR A 163 -1.61 -16.67 0.06
N GLY A 164 -1.21 -17.45 -0.94
CA GLY A 164 -1.29 -18.90 -0.93
C GLY A 164 -0.05 -19.54 -1.59
N GLY A 165 -0.11 -20.84 -1.80
CA GLY A 165 0.91 -21.60 -2.51
C GLY A 165 2.34 -21.45 -1.95
N CYS A 166 3.32 -21.42 -2.84
CA CYS A 166 4.73 -21.20 -2.51
C CYS A 166 4.98 -19.81 -1.92
N THR A 167 4.21 -18.80 -2.35
CA THR A 167 4.28 -17.43 -1.81
C THR A 167 3.98 -17.43 -0.31
N ARG A 168 2.88 -18.04 0.11
CA ARG A 168 2.50 -18.12 1.52
C ARG A 168 3.52 -18.90 2.34
N LYS A 169 3.96 -20.06 1.85
CA LYS A 169 4.97 -20.87 2.54
C LYS A 169 6.29 -20.14 2.77
N ALA A 170 6.71 -19.34 1.81
CA ALA A 170 7.92 -18.53 1.92
C ALA A 170 7.75 -17.38 2.92
N ILE A 171 6.63 -16.67 2.88
CA ILE A 171 6.32 -15.59 3.80
C ILE A 171 6.31 -16.09 5.26
N GLU A 172 5.69 -17.23 5.52
CA GLU A 172 5.61 -17.85 6.86
C GLU A 172 6.96 -18.24 7.47
N GLN A 173 7.99 -18.41 6.64
CA GLN A 173 9.35 -18.69 7.12
C GLN A 173 10.15 -17.45 7.48
N VAL A 174 9.73 -16.26 7.01
CA VAL A 174 10.51 -15.03 7.13
C VAL A 174 9.82 -14.03 8.07
N PHE A 175 8.49 -13.94 7.99
CA PHE A 175 7.70 -13.01 8.81
C PHE A 175 7.15 -13.71 10.05
N ALA A 176 7.13 -13.00 11.18
CA ALA A 176 6.58 -13.52 12.42
C ALA A 176 5.07 -13.79 12.29
N THR A 177 4.56 -14.74 13.08
CA THR A 177 3.14 -15.14 13.05
C THR A 177 2.20 -13.94 13.22
N GLU A 178 2.58 -12.95 14.03
CA GLU A 178 1.79 -11.73 14.26
C GLU A 178 1.72 -10.86 13.01
N GLN A 179 2.78 -10.80 12.22
CA GLN A 179 2.84 -10.06 10.95
C GLN A 179 2.03 -10.73 9.83
N LEU A 180 1.63 -11.98 10.02
CA LEU A 180 0.84 -12.75 9.04
C LEU A 180 -0.68 -12.60 9.25
N LYS A 181 -1.11 -11.97 10.33
CA LYS A 181 -2.53 -11.75 10.62
C LYS A 181 -3.10 -10.70 9.68
N ALA A 182 -4.37 -10.87 9.32
CA ALA A 182 -5.10 -9.91 8.47
C ALA A 182 -5.17 -8.50 9.07
N THR A 183 -5.07 -8.41 10.39
CA THR A 183 -4.93 -7.18 11.15
C THR A 183 -3.55 -7.20 11.80
N TYR A 184 -2.55 -6.73 11.08
CA TYR A 184 -1.23 -6.55 11.68
C TYR A 184 -1.32 -5.49 12.77
N TYR A 185 -0.82 -5.85 13.95
CA TYR A 185 -0.73 -4.94 15.07
C TYR A 185 0.59 -4.18 15.01
N ASN A 186 0.57 -2.97 14.49
CA ASN A 186 1.67 -2.03 14.65
C ASN A 186 1.63 -1.45 16.08
N PRO A 187 2.65 -1.70 16.92
CA PRO A 187 2.68 -1.15 18.28
C PRO A 187 2.58 0.38 18.33
N LYS A 188 3.10 1.07 17.32
CA LYS A 188 3.03 2.53 17.19
C LYS A 188 1.57 2.96 16.93
N ASP A 189 0.93 2.40 15.93
CA ASP A 189 -0.45 2.72 15.59
C ASP A 189 -1.41 2.36 16.72
N ALA A 190 -1.14 1.26 17.41
CA ALA A 190 -1.92 0.91 18.58
C ALA A 190 -1.76 1.91 19.73
N LEU A 191 -0.61 2.55 19.89
CA LEU A 191 -0.42 3.62 20.86
C LEU A 191 -1.13 4.89 20.41
N ILE A 192 -1.02 5.25 19.12
CA ILE A 192 -1.73 6.37 18.52
C ILE A 192 -3.24 6.17 18.66
N ASN A 193 -3.77 5.04 18.24
CA ASN A 193 -5.19 4.73 18.29
C ASN A 193 -5.78 4.69 19.73
N LYS A 194 -4.95 4.42 20.75
CA LYS A 194 -5.35 4.49 22.15
C LYS A 194 -5.32 5.91 22.73
N ASP A 195 -4.64 6.85 22.09
CA ASP A 195 -4.55 8.21 22.55
C ASP A 195 -5.94 8.87 22.60
N PRO A 196 -6.30 9.59 23.65
CA PRO A 196 -7.57 10.29 23.76
C PRO A 196 -7.82 11.29 22.62
N ARG A 197 -6.75 11.89 22.07
CA ARG A 197 -6.80 12.82 20.94
C ARG A 197 -7.28 12.11 19.67
N MET A 198 -6.74 10.91 19.38
CA MET A 198 -7.19 10.09 18.23
C MET A 198 -8.64 9.66 18.37
N LYS A 199 -9.06 9.28 19.57
CA LYS A 199 -10.49 8.97 19.83
C LYS A 199 -11.40 10.20 19.66
N ALA A 200 -10.89 11.40 19.95
CA ALA A 200 -11.62 12.63 19.69
C ALA A 200 -11.66 12.97 18.19
N ALA A 201 -10.54 12.76 17.50
CA ALA A 201 -10.44 12.91 16.05
C ALA A 201 -11.43 11.98 15.33
N LEU A 202 -11.50 10.71 15.73
CA LEU A 202 -12.45 9.74 15.16
C LEU A 202 -13.92 10.17 15.35
N ARG A 203 -14.28 10.67 16.53
CA ARG A 203 -15.64 11.21 16.76
C ARG A 203 -15.92 12.44 15.89
N LYS A 204 -14.92 13.31 15.69
CA LYS A 204 -15.05 14.49 14.83
C LYS A 204 -15.22 14.07 13.37
N TYR A 205 -14.44 13.07 12.91
CA TYR A 205 -14.57 12.48 11.58
C TYR A 205 -15.98 11.92 11.36
N ALA A 206 -16.46 11.05 12.25
CA ALA A 206 -17.80 10.47 12.16
C ALA A 206 -18.89 11.55 12.07
N ALA A 207 -18.82 12.57 12.93
CA ALA A 207 -19.77 13.69 12.90
C ALA A 207 -19.75 14.43 11.55
N LYS A 208 -18.55 14.65 10.98
CA LYS A 208 -18.39 15.33 9.68
C LYS A 208 -18.89 14.46 8.51
N MET A 209 -18.66 13.16 8.54
CA MET A 209 -19.21 12.22 7.55
C MET A 209 -20.74 12.25 7.59
N HIS A 210 -21.34 12.21 8.79
CA HIS A 210 -22.80 12.31 8.94
C HIS A 210 -23.35 13.67 8.46
N GLU A 211 -22.67 14.79 8.76
CA GLU A 211 -23.03 16.12 8.22
C GLU A 211 -22.99 16.15 6.69
N ALA A 212 -22.05 15.41 6.08
CA ALA A 212 -21.95 15.27 4.63
C ALA A 212 -22.94 14.25 4.03
N GLY A 213 -23.74 13.57 4.85
CA GLY A 213 -24.78 12.62 4.43
C GLY A 213 -24.30 11.19 4.27
N PHE A 214 -23.15 10.83 4.85
CA PHE A 214 -22.58 9.49 4.83
C PHE A 214 -22.56 8.87 6.23
N ASP A 215 -23.04 7.62 6.37
CA ASP A 215 -23.15 6.92 7.64
C ASP A 215 -21.91 6.04 7.91
N TYR A 216 -20.76 6.71 8.12
CA TYR A 216 -19.50 6.05 8.45
C TYR A 216 -18.91 6.62 9.73
N ASN A 217 -18.35 5.75 10.57
CA ASN A 217 -17.73 6.12 11.83
C ASN A 217 -16.19 6.00 11.79
N HIS A 218 -15.65 5.32 10.78
CA HIS A 218 -14.22 5.12 10.59
C HIS A 218 -13.84 5.25 9.10
N PRO A 219 -12.68 5.82 8.76
CA PRO A 219 -12.24 5.92 7.36
C PRO A 219 -12.21 4.58 6.62
N ASP A 220 -11.77 3.50 7.27
CA ASP A 220 -11.65 2.18 6.66
C ASP A 220 -13.00 1.54 6.30
N GLU A 221 -14.10 2.00 6.90
CA GLU A 221 -15.44 1.49 6.58
C GLU A 221 -15.87 1.89 5.17
N VAL A 222 -15.39 3.03 4.67
CA VAL A 222 -15.83 3.61 3.39
C VAL A 222 -15.44 2.73 2.21
N GLU A 223 -14.16 2.41 2.08
CA GLU A 223 -13.67 1.57 1.01
C GLU A 223 -14.23 0.15 1.11
N SER A 224 -14.33 -0.38 2.33
CA SER A 224 -14.90 -1.72 2.59
C SER A 224 -16.35 -1.81 2.10
N ASP A 225 -17.19 -0.82 2.42
CA ASP A 225 -18.59 -0.78 1.96
C ASP A 225 -18.71 -0.71 0.43
N ILE A 226 -17.86 0.07 -0.23
CA ILE A 226 -17.84 0.14 -1.70
C ILE A 226 -17.46 -1.21 -2.31
N ARG A 227 -16.47 -1.91 -1.73
CA ARG A 227 -16.09 -3.27 -2.15
C ARG A 227 -17.23 -4.26 -1.98
N ASP A 228 -17.92 -4.21 -0.87
CA ASP A 228 -19.06 -5.08 -0.59
C ASP A 228 -20.23 -4.83 -1.55
N ARG A 229 -20.57 -3.57 -1.82
CA ARG A 229 -21.59 -3.19 -2.82
C ARG A 229 -21.21 -3.65 -4.21
N LEU A 230 -19.95 -3.47 -4.61
CA LEU A 230 -19.46 -3.96 -5.90
C LEU A 230 -19.49 -5.48 -5.98
N ALA A 231 -19.08 -6.18 -4.93
CA ALA A 231 -19.12 -7.64 -4.88
C ALA A 231 -20.56 -8.17 -5.00
N ALA A 232 -21.51 -7.55 -4.29
CA ALA A 232 -22.94 -7.89 -4.42
C ALA A 232 -23.48 -7.69 -5.83
N LEU A 233 -23.15 -6.54 -6.47
CA LEU A 233 -23.57 -6.20 -7.83
C LEU A 233 -22.99 -7.16 -8.88
N THR A 234 -21.75 -7.59 -8.69
CA THR A 234 -20.94 -8.30 -9.69
C THR A 234 -20.78 -9.79 -9.40
N LYS A 235 -21.46 -10.31 -8.39
CA LYS A 235 -21.28 -11.69 -7.87
C LYS A 235 -19.79 -11.97 -7.59
N SER A 236 -19.21 -11.14 -6.75
CA SER A 236 -17.80 -11.21 -6.35
C SER A 236 -16.81 -11.08 -7.52
N GLY A 237 -17.11 -10.17 -8.46
CA GLY A 237 -16.22 -9.85 -9.58
C GLY A 237 -16.31 -10.79 -10.77
N THR A 238 -17.27 -11.71 -10.81
CA THR A 238 -17.41 -12.70 -11.89
C THR A 238 -18.10 -12.15 -13.14
N ILE A 239 -18.89 -11.07 -13.02
CA ILE A 239 -19.63 -10.48 -14.15
C ILE A 239 -18.80 -9.37 -14.78
N ARG A 240 -18.53 -9.47 -16.08
CA ARG A 240 -17.86 -8.39 -16.82
C ARG A 240 -18.82 -7.25 -17.11
N VAL A 241 -18.28 -6.03 -17.23
CA VAL A 241 -19.12 -4.86 -17.56
C VAL A 241 -19.95 -5.08 -18.83
N GLN A 242 -19.36 -5.72 -19.85
CA GLN A 242 -20.04 -6.03 -21.12
C GLN A 242 -21.14 -7.13 -20.99
N GLU A 243 -21.12 -7.90 -19.93
CA GLU A 243 -22.07 -8.98 -19.64
C GLU A 243 -23.19 -8.54 -18.69
N MET A 244 -23.10 -7.30 -18.17
CA MET A 244 -24.08 -6.74 -17.26
C MET A 244 -25.42 -6.45 -17.96
N SER A 245 -26.51 -6.74 -17.27
CA SER A 245 -27.82 -6.25 -17.69
C SER A 245 -27.88 -4.71 -17.63
N PRO A 246 -28.84 -4.08 -18.34
CA PRO A 246 -29.03 -2.61 -18.26
C PRO A 246 -29.18 -2.10 -16.82
N ASP A 247 -29.92 -2.81 -15.98
CA ASP A 247 -30.11 -2.43 -14.56
C ASP A 247 -28.81 -2.52 -13.77
N GLN A 248 -27.98 -3.53 -14.02
CA GLN A 248 -26.65 -3.65 -13.40
C GLN A 248 -25.70 -2.56 -13.86
N GLN A 249 -25.74 -2.17 -15.13
CA GLN A 249 -24.94 -1.05 -15.64
C GLN A 249 -25.33 0.26 -14.96
N VAL A 250 -26.64 0.53 -14.84
CA VAL A 250 -27.15 1.71 -14.12
C VAL A 250 -26.72 1.68 -12.65
N ALA A 251 -26.79 0.51 -11.99
CA ALA A 251 -26.35 0.37 -10.61
C ALA A 251 -24.84 0.58 -10.45
N LEU A 252 -24.03 0.10 -11.40
CA LEU A 252 -22.58 0.33 -11.38
C LEU A 252 -22.25 1.82 -11.55
N GLU A 253 -22.90 2.53 -12.47
CA GLU A 253 -22.66 3.97 -12.65
C GLU A 253 -23.08 4.79 -11.41
N LYS A 254 -24.15 4.40 -10.73
CA LYS A 254 -24.51 5.00 -9.43
C LYS A 254 -23.46 4.72 -8.36
N LEU A 255 -22.91 3.50 -8.33
CA LEU A 255 -21.87 3.14 -7.36
C LEU A 255 -20.58 3.92 -7.63
N LYS A 256 -20.18 4.09 -8.90
CA LYS A 256 -19.02 4.91 -9.29
C LYS A 256 -19.19 6.36 -8.84
N THR A 257 -20.35 6.95 -9.09
CA THR A 257 -20.65 8.32 -8.64
C THR A 257 -20.61 8.44 -7.13
N TYR A 258 -21.15 7.45 -6.43
CA TYR A 258 -21.11 7.40 -4.98
C TYR A 258 -19.67 7.29 -4.46
N GLU A 259 -18.87 6.39 -5.04
CA GLU A 259 -17.46 6.20 -4.68
C GLU A 259 -16.66 7.51 -4.84
N LEU A 260 -16.76 8.17 -5.98
CA LEU A 260 -16.06 9.44 -6.23
C LEU A 260 -16.40 10.49 -5.16
N ASN A 261 -17.68 10.64 -4.83
CA ASN A 261 -18.11 11.64 -3.87
C ASN A 261 -17.65 11.31 -2.45
N VAL A 262 -17.82 10.08 -2.02
CA VAL A 262 -17.48 9.69 -0.64
C VAL A 262 -15.98 9.58 -0.44
N ALA A 263 -15.22 9.10 -1.44
CA ALA A 263 -13.76 9.00 -1.35
C ALA A 263 -13.10 10.36 -1.19
N LYS A 264 -13.57 11.36 -1.93
CA LYS A 264 -13.08 12.73 -1.81
C LYS A 264 -13.29 13.29 -0.40
N ILE A 265 -14.51 13.19 0.12
CA ILE A 265 -14.82 13.67 1.46
C ILE A 265 -14.05 12.90 2.52
N ASN A 266 -13.92 11.57 2.36
CA ASN A 266 -13.14 10.73 3.26
C ASN A 266 -11.67 11.18 3.31
N TYR A 267 -11.06 11.42 2.14
CA TYR A 267 -9.68 11.86 2.02
C TYR A 267 -9.47 13.24 2.67
N GLU A 268 -10.26 14.24 2.30
CA GLU A 268 -10.19 15.60 2.86
C GLU A 268 -10.35 15.60 4.39
N LEU A 269 -11.31 14.83 4.91
CA LEU A 269 -11.54 14.74 6.36
C LEU A 269 -10.43 13.98 7.08
N ALA A 270 -9.84 12.98 6.45
CA ALA A 270 -8.72 12.24 7.02
C ALA A 270 -7.49 13.14 7.18
N GLU A 271 -7.08 13.85 6.13
CA GLU A 271 -5.97 14.81 6.18
C GLU A 271 -6.22 15.92 7.22
N ASP A 272 -7.41 16.53 7.21
CA ASP A 272 -7.71 17.67 8.09
C ASP A 272 -7.83 17.30 9.58
N ILE A 273 -8.21 16.05 9.88
CA ILE A 273 -8.58 15.67 11.24
C ILE A 273 -7.51 14.74 11.87
N PHE A 274 -6.97 13.77 11.14
CA PHE A 274 -6.05 12.78 11.71
C PHE A 274 -4.59 13.21 11.60
N ASP A 275 -4.13 13.67 10.45
CA ASP A 275 -2.71 13.98 10.24
C ASP A 275 -2.13 14.94 11.28
N PRO A 276 -2.79 16.06 11.65
CA PRO A 276 -2.25 16.96 12.67
C PRO A 276 -2.15 16.31 14.05
N VAL A 277 -3.10 15.43 14.38
CA VAL A 277 -3.17 14.75 15.67
C VAL A 277 -2.11 13.65 15.75
N GLU A 278 -1.95 12.88 14.69
CA GLU A 278 -0.92 11.85 14.59
C GLU A 278 0.47 12.45 14.69
N ALA A 279 0.74 13.51 13.93
CA ALA A 279 2.03 14.20 13.96
C ALA A 279 2.38 14.72 15.37
N GLU A 280 1.39 15.22 16.11
CA GLU A 280 1.60 15.68 17.48
C GLU A 280 1.92 14.52 18.42
N ILE A 281 1.19 13.42 18.36
CA ILE A 281 1.39 12.23 19.17
C ILE A 281 2.76 11.62 18.88
N GLU A 282 3.12 11.47 17.62
CA GLU A 282 4.42 10.96 17.21
C GLU A 282 5.57 11.80 17.74
N LYS A 283 5.47 13.11 17.59
CA LYS A 283 6.48 14.04 18.12
C LYS A 283 6.71 13.84 19.62
N GLU A 284 5.66 13.66 20.40
CA GLU A 284 5.77 13.37 21.83
C GLU A 284 6.38 12.00 22.12
N MET A 285 6.04 10.97 21.34
CA MET A 285 6.61 9.63 21.50
C MET A 285 8.12 9.62 21.24
N TYR A 286 8.59 10.36 20.23
CA TYR A 286 10.02 10.49 19.95
C TYR A 286 10.74 11.32 20.99
N ALA A 287 10.15 12.40 21.50
CA ALA A 287 10.75 13.23 22.53
C ALA A 287 10.98 12.47 23.86
N ARG A 288 10.16 11.48 24.18
CA ARG A 288 10.32 10.63 25.40
C ARG A 288 11.46 9.61 25.29
N LYS A 289 11.92 9.27 24.08
CA LYS A 289 13.02 8.31 23.85
C LYS A 289 14.42 8.93 23.99
N VAL A 290 14.53 10.26 24.13
CA VAL A 290 15.80 11.00 24.20
C VAL A 290 16.24 11.28 25.65
N LYS A 291 15.51 10.80 26.64
CA LYS A 291 15.89 10.85 28.08
C LYS A 291 16.36 9.48 28.55
#